data_88092353ec8b68b733e1bff7b863a85e
#
_entry.id   88092353ec8b68b733e1bff7b863a85e
#
_cell.length_a   1.000
_cell.length_b   1.000
_cell.length_c   1.000
_cell.angle_alpha   90.00
_cell.angle_beta   90.00
_cell.angle_gamma   90.00
#
_symmetry.space_group_name_H-M   'P 1'
#
loop_
_entity.id
_entity.type
_entity.pdbx_description
1 polymer ?
#
loop_
_entity_poly.entity_id
_entity_poly.type
_entity_poly.pdbx_seq_one_letter_code
_entity_poly.pdbx_strand_id
1 'polypeptide(L)'
;YGAYAIGMSNPNTDPEGYRALMVLQLTGIYWGLGRNYYVNLFNYANRTGNVYEVLAGSELFGPVETGKVWFDIAIYRSSAESAGLPYFPLPPQVNLGDPAYANYYSQASVTIVVNGQSLVVKGAPIQLALTIPNQAPNKVLAEELIIYLLTPGGHRLMRELGIEPLTPALFYGNVSAAPPLIRILVNSSLLEYGG
;
A
#
# COMPACT_ATOMS: atom_id res chain seq x y z
N TYR A 1 15.99 11.48 26.70
CA TYR A 1 16.17 11.23 25.27
C TYR A 1 14.80 11.39 24.61
N GLY A 2 14.69 12.38 23.70
CA GLY A 2 13.43 12.70 23.03
C GLY A 2 13.09 11.74 21.89
N ALA A 3 12.82 10.47 22.24
CA ALA A 3 12.30 9.52 21.26
C ALA A 3 10.79 9.70 21.12
N TYR A 4 10.32 9.69 19.88
CA TYR A 4 8.89 9.66 19.56
C TYR A 4 8.40 8.21 19.60
N ALA A 5 7.20 7.98 20.13
CA ALA A 5 6.64 6.64 20.16
C ALA A 5 6.24 6.15 18.76
N ILE A 6 5.70 7.05 17.93
CA ILE A 6 5.11 6.72 16.64
C ILE A 6 5.67 7.63 15.56
N GLY A 7 6.10 7.05 14.44
CA GLY A 7 6.30 7.72 13.17
C GLY A 7 5.10 7.54 12.25
N MET A 8 4.78 8.56 11.49
CA MET A 8 3.75 8.52 10.45
C MET A 8 4.02 9.59 9.41
N SER A 9 3.77 9.30 8.15
CA SER A 9 3.74 10.34 7.13
C SER A 9 2.44 11.15 7.18
N ASN A 10 2.49 12.39 6.69
CA ASN A 10 1.30 13.25 6.66
C ASN A 10 0.22 12.68 5.73
N PRO A 11 -1.00 12.44 6.22
CA PRO A 11 -2.07 11.81 5.44
C PRO A 11 -2.53 12.64 4.23
N ASN A 12 -2.23 13.94 4.19
CA ASN A 12 -2.59 14.81 3.06
C ASN A 12 -1.53 14.82 1.96
N THR A 13 -0.30 14.36 2.23
CA THR A 13 0.81 14.38 1.27
C THR A 13 1.25 13.00 0.83
N ASP A 14 1.01 11.97 1.66
CA ASP A 14 1.47 10.61 1.42
C ASP A 14 0.36 9.58 1.68
N PRO A 15 0.14 8.64 0.73
CA PRO A 15 -0.78 7.52 0.93
C PRO A 15 -0.51 6.65 2.16
N GLU A 16 0.73 6.48 2.57
CA GLU A 16 1.09 5.73 3.78
C GLU A 16 0.40 6.33 5.01
N GLY A 17 0.41 7.65 5.18
CA GLY A 17 -0.20 8.35 6.31
C GLY A 17 -1.70 8.12 6.44
N TYR A 18 -2.49 8.27 5.37
CA TYR A 18 -3.92 8.01 5.49
C TYR A 18 -4.23 6.50 5.61
N ARG A 19 -3.39 5.63 5.05
CA ARG A 19 -3.49 4.17 5.23
C ARG A 19 -3.17 3.75 6.65
N ALA A 20 -2.19 4.38 7.31
CA ALA A 20 -1.91 4.18 8.73
C ALA A 20 -3.16 4.46 9.59
N LEU A 21 -3.87 5.56 9.33
CA LEU A 21 -5.13 5.85 10.02
C LEU A 21 -6.22 4.81 9.73
N MET A 22 -6.30 4.28 8.51
CA MET A 22 -7.21 3.18 8.17
C MET A 22 -6.85 1.88 8.90
N VAL A 23 -5.56 1.55 8.98
CA VAL A 23 -5.06 0.39 9.75
C VAL A 23 -5.48 0.51 11.21
N LEU A 24 -5.35 1.68 11.84
CA LEU A 24 -5.81 1.89 13.22
C LEU A 24 -7.33 1.68 13.36
N GLN A 25 -8.14 2.15 12.39
CA GLN A 25 -9.58 1.91 12.38
C GLN A 25 -9.91 0.42 12.26
N LEU A 26 -9.30 -0.26 11.30
CA LEU A 26 -9.52 -1.69 11.05
C LEU A 26 -9.06 -2.55 12.23
N THR A 27 -7.96 -2.18 12.88
CA THR A 27 -7.46 -2.87 14.09
C THR A 27 -8.46 -2.77 15.24
N GLY A 28 -9.07 -1.60 15.44
CA GLY A 28 -10.14 -1.41 16.44
C GLY A 28 -11.36 -2.28 16.16
N ILE A 29 -11.76 -2.39 14.88
CA ILE A 29 -12.86 -3.27 14.45
C ILE A 29 -12.46 -4.74 14.66
N TYR A 30 -11.27 -5.13 14.23
CA TYR A 30 -10.76 -6.50 14.31
C TYR A 30 -10.76 -7.07 15.74
N TRP A 31 -10.36 -6.24 16.71
CA TRP A 31 -10.33 -6.63 18.11
C TRP A 31 -11.66 -6.39 18.87
N GLY A 32 -12.71 -5.92 18.18
CA GLY A 32 -14.01 -5.64 18.81
C GLY A 32 -14.00 -4.45 19.76
N LEU A 33 -12.99 -3.58 19.70
CA LEU A 33 -12.85 -2.39 20.55
C LEU A 33 -13.55 -1.16 19.98
N GLY A 34 -14.10 -1.29 18.77
CA GLY A 34 -14.72 -0.20 18.02
C GLY A 34 -13.73 0.56 17.13
N ARG A 35 -14.24 1.07 16.00
CA ARG A 35 -13.48 1.71 14.94
C ARG A 35 -12.53 2.83 15.42
N ASN A 36 -12.93 3.60 16.42
CA ASN A 36 -12.19 4.79 16.84
C ASN A 36 -11.21 4.53 17.99
N TYR A 37 -11.14 3.31 18.54
CA TYR A 37 -10.33 3.05 19.73
C TYR A 37 -8.86 3.44 19.53
N TYR A 38 -8.18 2.84 18.56
CA TYR A 38 -6.77 3.13 18.31
C TYR A 38 -6.55 4.51 17.67
N VAL A 39 -7.52 5.02 16.92
CA VAL A 39 -7.47 6.40 16.40
C VAL A 39 -7.48 7.42 17.54
N ASN A 40 -8.26 7.20 18.60
CA ASN A 40 -8.28 8.07 19.78
C ASN A 40 -6.96 8.01 20.56
N LEU A 41 -6.34 6.80 20.68
CA LEU A 41 -5.01 6.65 21.28
C LEU A 41 -3.93 7.38 20.46
N PHE A 42 -3.97 7.24 19.14
CA PHE A 42 -3.08 7.96 18.24
C PHE A 42 -3.24 9.49 18.38
N ASN A 43 -4.48 9.98 18.36
CA ASN A 43 -4.76 11.40 18.55
C ASN A 43 -4.31 11.92 19.92
N TYR A 44 -4.36 11.09 20.95
CA TYR A 44 -3.79 11.43 22.26
C TYR A 44 -2.25 11.54 22.16
N ALA A 45 -1.58 10.55 21.58
CA ALA A 45 -0.13 10.56 21.39
C ALA A 45 0.31 11.80 20.56
N ASN A 46 -0.44 12.15 19.52
CA ASN A 46 -0.15 13.33 18.71
C ASN A 46 -0.27 14.63 19.52
N ARG A 47 -1.34 14.81 20.29
CA ARG A 47 -1.52 15.99 21.15
C ARG A 47 -0.46 16.11 22.26
N THR A 48 0.11 15.01 22.70
CA THR A 48 1.17 14.98 23.73
C THR A 48 2.58 15.05 23.15
N GLY A 49 2.72 15.25 21.83
CA GLY A 49 4.02 15.41 21.17
C GLY A 49 4.79 14.09 20.99
N ASN A 50 4.11 12.94 21.05
CA ASN A 50 4.73 11.62 20.89
C ASN A 50 4.62 11.05 19.47
N VAL A 51 4.15 11.84 18.51
CA VAL A 51 4.12 11.48 17.09
C VAL A 51 5.15 12.30 16.32
N TYR A 52 5.97 11.62 15.55
CA TYR A 52 6.91 12.23 14.61
C TYR A 52 6.31 12.17 13.22
N GLU A 53 5.84 13.30 12.71
CA GLU A 53 5.23 13.40 11.40
C GLU A 53 6.27 13.87 10.37
N VAL A 54 6.26 13.24 9.19
CA VAL A 54 7.10 13.56 8.03
C VAL A 54 6.22 13.77 6.79
N LEU A 55 6.78 14.28 5.69
CA LEU A 55 6.02 14.49 4.45
C LEU A 55 5.87 13.21 3.63
N ALA A 56 6.84 12.31 3.70
CA ALA A 56 6.83 11.02 3.01
C ALA A 56 7.38 9.92 3.92
N GLY A 57 6.79 8.72 3.87
CA GLY A 57 7.16 7.60 4.74
C GLY A 57 8.64 7.21 4.67
N SER A 58 9.27 7.33 3.51
CA SER A 58 10.71 7.06 3.37
C SER A 58 11.61 7.93 4.27
N GLU A 59 11.13 9.07 4.74
CA GLU A 59 11.87 9.93 5.69
C GLU A 59 11.89 9.35 7.13
N LEU A 60 11.11 8.30 7.41
CA LEU A 60 11.07 7.63 8.71
C LEU A 60 12.17 6.59 8.91
N PHE A 61 12.78 6.07 7.84
CA PHE A 61 13.76 4.97 7.94
C PHE A 61 14.93 5.32 8.87
N GLY A 62 15.61 6.44 8.63
CA GLY A 62 16.69 6.90 9.50
C GLY A 62 16.25 7.18 10.94
N PRO A 63 15.16 7.90 11.20
CA PRO A 63 14.61 8.07 12.54
C PRO A 63 14.28 6.76 13.27
N VAL A 64 13.75 5.74 12.59
CA VAL A 64 13.49 4.41 13.18
C VAL A 64 14.81 3.68 13.44
N GLU A 65 15.73 3.65 12.49
CA GLU A 65 17.03 2.99 12.61
C GLU A 65 17.85 3.55 13.78
N THR A 66 17.83 4.86 13.98
CA THR A 66 18.54 5.53 15.06
C THR A 66 17.82 5.50 16.42
N GLY A 67 16.61 4.94 16.48
CA GLY A 67 15.79 4.89 17.69
C GLY A 67 15.18 6.25 18.09
N LYS A 68 15.23 7.25 17.22
CA LYS A 68 14.51 8.53 17.40
C LYS A 68 13.00 8.33 17.37
N VAL A 69 12.53 7.38 16.57
CA VAL A 69 11.16 6.91 16.47
C VAL A 69 11.15 5.42 16.80
N TRP A 70 10.24 4.98 17.66
CA TRP A 70 10.21 3.58 18.09
C TRP A 70 9.63 2.66 17.05
N PHE A 71 8.57 3.08 16.35
CA PHE A 71 8.00 2.34 15.24
C PHE A 71 7.25 3.25 14.27
N ASP A 72 7.22 2.83 13.03
CA ASP A 72 6.45 3.40 11.94
C ASP A 72 5.18 2.55 11.72
N ILE A 73 4.07 3.20 11.40
CA ILE A 73 2.79 2.52 11.18
C ILE A 73 2.53 2.41 9.68
N ALA A 74 2.19 1.18 9.24
CA ALA A 74 1.73 0.88 7.89
C ALA A 74 2.77 1.05 6.78
N ILE A 75 4.07 0.92 7.11
CA ILE A 75 5.14 0.79 6.11
C ILE A 75 4.88 -0.42 5.19
N TYR A 76 5.20 -0.29 3.93
CA TYR A 76 5.18 -1.43 3.03
C TYR A 76 6.28 -2.43 3.40
N ARG A 77 5.93 -3.73 3.37
CA ARG A 77 6.88 -4.81 3.63
C ARG A 77 8.14 -4.68 2.76
N SER A 78 7.97 -4.44 1.45
CA SER A 78 9.07 -4.23 0.52
C SER A 78 10.00 -3.08 0.91
N SER A 79 9.45 -2.00 1.45
CA SER A 79 10.23 -0.85 1.91
C SER A 79 11.02 -1.19 3.17
N ALA A 80 10.41 -1.87 4.15
CA ALA A 80 11.09 -2.30 5.36
C ALA A 80 12.23 -3.28 5.05
N GLU A 81 11.98 -4.29 4.19
CA GLU A 81 12.98 -5.26 3.76
C GLU A 81 14.15 -4.60 3.00
N SER A 82 13.86 -3.67 2.09
CA SER A 82 14.90 -2.92 1.36
C SER A 82 15.76 -2.03 2.26
N ALA A 83 15.16 -1.48 3.32
CA ALA A 83 15.86 -0.65 4.30
C ALA A 83 16.55 -1.48 5.39
N GLY A 84 16.39 -2.82 5.40
CA GLY A 84 16.95 -3.69 6.44
C GLY A 84 16.30 -3.49 7.82
N LEU A 85 15.10 -2.91 7.88
CA LEU A 85 14.38 -2.65 9.11
C LEU A 85 13.56 -3.87 9.55
N PRO A 86 13.53 -4.18 10.85
CA PRO A 86 12.63 -5.21 11.38
C PRO A 86 11.18 -4.73 11.24
N TYR A 87 10.26 -5.66 10.96
CA TYR A 87 8.84 -5.36 10.85
C TYR A 87 7.97 -6.45 11.46
N PHE A 88 6.75 -6.08 11.83
CA PHE A 88 5.71 -7.00 12.27
C PHE A 88 4.60 -7.07 11.21
N PRO A 89 4.35 -8.24 10.60
CA PRO A 89 3.27 -8.37 9.63
C PRO A 89 1.92 -8.19 10.33
N LEU A 90 1.08 -7.34 9.74
CA LEU A 90 -0.30 -7.16 10.20
C LEU A 90 -1.19 -8.31 9.70
N PRO A 91 -2.23 -8.70 10.47
CA PRO A 91 -3.22 -9.67 10.00
C PRO A 91 -3.86 -9.24 8.66
N PRO A 92 -4.23 -10.19 7.79
CA PRO A 92 -4.82 -9.87 6.47
C PRO A 92 -6.03 -8.94 6.55
N GLN A 93 -6.83 -9.03 7.62
CA GLN A 93 -8.01 -8.17 7.83
C GLN A 93 -7.69 -6.68 8.02
N VAL A 94 -6.45 -6.34 8.36
CA VAL A 94 -6.07 -4.95 8.68
C VAL A 94 -4.93 -4.40 7.83
N ASN A 95 -4.19 -5.25 7.12
CA ASN A 95 -2.97 -4.87 6.40
C ASN A 95 -3.23 -4.16 5.04
N LEU A 96 -4.47 -4.11 4.58
CA LEU A 96 -4.88 -3.55 3.29
C LEU A 96 -4.24 -4.24 2.06
N GLY A 97 -3.65 -5.42 2.22
CA GLY A 97 -2.88 -6.10 1.17
C GLY A 97 -3.63 -7.22 0.43
N ASP A 98 -4.74 -7.72 0.97
CA ASP A 98 -5.43 -8.90 0.43
C ASP A 98 -6.77 -8.52 -0.21
N PRO A 99 -6.94 -8.71 -1.53
CA PRO A 99 -8.19 -8.43 -2.23
C PRO A 99 -9.42 -9.15 -1.67
N ALA A 100 -9.25 -10.31 -1.04
CA ALA A 100 -10.34 -11.07 -0.42
C ALA A 100 -11.03 -10.29 0.72
N TYR A 101 -10.32 -9.33 1.33
CA TYR A 101 -10.83 -8.49 2.40
C TYR A 101 -11.29 -7.09 1.95
N ALA A 102 -11.50 -6.85 0.65
CA ALA A 102 -11.94 -5.55 0.12
C ALA A 102 -13.17 -4.99 0.85
N ASN A 103 -14.19 -5.82 1.08
CA ASN A 103 -15.40 -5.44 1.83
C ASN A 103 -15.10 -5.11 3.30
N TYR A 104 -14.14 -5.79 3.91
CA TYR A 104 -13.72 -5.50 5.27
C TYR A 104 -12.99 -4.17 5.34
N TYR A 105 -12.06 -3.90 4.42
CA TYR A 105 -11.30 -2.65 4.34
C TYR A 105 -12.20 -1.44 4.11
N SER A 106 -13.28 -1.59 3.36
CA SER A 106 -14.23 -0.49 3.09
C SER A 106 -14.94 0.07 4.33
N GLN A 107 -14.83 -0.61 5.48
CA GLN A 107 -15.30 -0.11 6.77
C GLN A 107 -14.43 1.02 7.32
N ALA A 108 -13.18 1.14 6.86
CA ALA A 108 -12.31 2.27 7.18
C ALA A 108 -12.46 3.40 6.15
N SER A 109 -12.32 4.64 6.61
CA SER A 109 -12.25 5.80 5.72
C SER A 109 -11.54 6.96 6.40
N VAL A 110 -10.85 7.78 5.62
CA VAL A 110 -10.12 8.96 6.08
C VAL A 110 -10.47 10.13 5.17
N THR A 111 -10.70 11.29 5.76
CA THR A 111 -10.81 12.54 4.99
C THR A 111 -9.44 13.16 4.88
N ILE A 112 -8.98 13.39 3.66
CA ILE A 112 -7.72 14.08 3.35
C ILE A 112 -8.03 15.41 2.65
N VAL A 113 -7.05 16.31 2.65
CA VAL A 113 -7.15 17.59 1.95
C VAL A 113 -6.13 17.60 0.80
N VAL A 114 -6.62 17.68 -0.43
CA VAL A 114 -5.79 17.74 -1.64
C VAL A 114 -6.13 19.01 -2.39
N ASN A 115 -5.15 19.86 -2.64
CA ASN A 115 -5.34 21.16 -3.32
C ASN A 115 -6.45 22.02 -2.68
N GLY A 116 -6.56 22.00 -1.35
CA GLY A 116 -7.57 22.74 -0.61
C GLY A 116 -8.98 22.13 -0.63
N GLN A 117 -9.16 20.98 -1.24
CA GLN A 117 -10.45 20.28 -1.28
C GLN A 117 -10.43 19.04 -0.39
N SER A 118 -11.49 18.83 0.37
CA SER A 118 -11.67 17.63 1.19
C SER A 118 -12.10 16.45 0.32
N LEU A 119 -11.37 15.35 0.43
CA LEU A 119 -11.64 14.08 -0.25
C LEU A 119 -11.78 12.97 0.78
N VAL A 120 -12.87 12.22 0.73
CA VAL A 120 -13.03 11.01 1.54
C VAL A 120 -12.45 9.82 0.79
N VAL A 121 -11.39 9.23 1.36
CA VAL A 121 -10.77 8.00 0.86
C VAL A 121 -11.29 6.84 1.67
N LYS A 122 -11.85 5.83 1.01
CA LYS A 122 -12.26 4.57 1.64
C LYS A 122 -11.14 3.55 1.62
N GLY A 123 -11.09 2.68 2.62
CA GLY A 123 -10.20 1.54 2.64
C GLY A 123 -10.48 0.59 1.48
N ALA A 124 -9.42 0.19 0.81
CA ALA A 124 -9.43 -0.74 -0.31
C ALA A 124 -8.10 -1.51 -0.33
N PRO A 125 -8.03 -2.66 -1.02
CA PRO A 125 -6.78 -3.37 -1.22
C PRO A 125 -5.74 -2.47 -1.91
N ILE A 126 -4.52 -2.48 -1.39
CA ILE A 126 -3.38 -1.80 -2.00
C ILE A 126 -2.87 -2.69 -3.13
N GLN A 127 -2.95 -2.20 -4.35
CA GLN A 127 -2.49 -2.91 -5.54
C GLN A 127 -1.43 -2.07 -6.27
N LEU A 128 -0.37 -2.73 -6.69
CA LEU A 128 0.59 -2.17 -7.63
C LEU A 128 0.10 -2.46 -9.05
N ALA A 129 0.11 -1.46 -9.90
CA ALA A 129 -0.31 -1.58 -11.29
C ALA A 129 0.82 -1.15 -12.24
N LEU A 130 0.83 -1.76 -13.41
CA LEU A 130 1.73 -1.42 -14.51
C LEU A 130 0.92 -0.89 -15.69
N THR A 131 1.47 0.09 -16.38
CA THR A 131 0.91 0.62 -17.63
C THR A 131 2.02 0.96 -18.60
N ILE A 132 1.71 0.91 -19.92
CA ILE A 132 2.63 1.35 -20.96
C ILE A 132 2.10 2.69 -21.50
N PRO A 133 2.78 3.82 -21.22
CA PRO A 133 2.37 5.11 -21.77
C PRO A 133 2.37 5.12 -23.29
N ASN A 134 1.48 5.90 -23.90
CA ASN A 134 1.42 6.02 -25.36
C ASN A 134 2.73 6.56 -25.97
N GLN A 135 3.49 7.35 -25.22
CA GLN A 135 4.76 7.94 -25.63
C GLN A 135 5.98 7.09 -25.22
N ALA A 136 5.79 5.87 -24.69
CA ALA A 136 6.90 5.01 -24.30
C ALA A 136 7.87 4.80 -25.48
N PRO A 137 9.17 5.07 -25.30
CA PRO A 137 10.15 5.02 -26.40
C PRO A 137 10.38 3.58 -26.91
N ASN A 138 10.15 2.58 -26.08
CA ASN A 138 10.26 1.16 -26.44
C ASN A 138 9.08 0.38 -25.86
N LYS A 139 7.97 0.36 -26.57
CA LYS A 139 6.75 -0.35 -26.13
C LYS A 139 6.93 -1.85 -26.12
N VAL A 140 7.72 -2.39 -27.04
CA VAL A 140 7.98 -3.85 -27.12
C VAL A 140 8.70 -4.32 -25.86
N LEU A 141 9.76 -3.65 -25.46
CA LEU A 141 10.49 -4.00 -24.25
C LEU A 141 9.62 -3.82 -22.98
N ALA A 142 8.77 -2.79 -22.95
CA ALA A 142 7.82 -2.59 -21.85
C ALA A 142 6.78 -3.73 -21.76
N GLU A 143 6.30 -4.22 -22.90
CA GLU A 143 5.40 -5.37 -22.99
C GLU A 143 6.10 -6.66 -22.55
N GLU A 144 7.33 -6.89 -22.99
CA GLU A 144 8.16 -8.03 -22.56
C GLU A 144 8.42 -8.02 -21.05
N LEU A 145 8.66 -6.85 -20.45
CA LEU A 145 8.81 -6.72 -19.01
C LEU A 145 7.52 -7.13 -18.26
N ILE A 146 6.36 -6.67 -18.74
CA ILE A 146 5.07 -7.07 -18.13
C ILE A 146 4.90 -8.57 -18.22
N ILE A 147 5.16 -9.16 -19.40
CA ILE A 147 5.06 -10.61 -19.61
C ILE A 147 6.02 -11.36 -18.68
N TYR A 148 7.27 -10.90 -18.57
CA TYR A 148 8.24 -11.49 -17.65
C TYR A 148 7.74 -11.51 -16.22
N LEU A 149 7.19 -10.40 -15.73
CA LEU A 149 6.67 -10.28 -14.37
C LEU A 149 5.49 -11.24 -14.10
N LEU A 150 4.75 -11.67 -15.13
CA LEU A 150 3.68 -12.66 -15.04
C LEU A 150 4.19 -14.12 -15.06
N THR A 151 5.48 -14.34 -15.31
CA THR A 151 6.07 -15.69 -15.28
C THR A 151 6.40 -16.14 -13.86
N PRO A 152 6.60 -17.46 -13.62
CA PRO A 152 7.10 -17.95 -12.34
C PRO A 152 8.43 -17.31 -11.90
N GLY A 153 9.31 -16.95 -12.86
CA GLY A 153 10.57 -16.24 -12.59
C GLY A 153 10.32 -14.83 -12.09
N GLY A 154 9.43 -14.08 -12.75
CA GLY A 154 9.02 -12.74 -12.33
C GLY A 154 8.32 -12.74 -10.97
N HIS A 155 7.42 -13.71 -10.72
CA HIS A 155 6.77 -13.87 -9.41
C HIS A 155 7.77 -14.14 -8.29
N ARG A 156 8.79 -14.97 -8.55
CA ARG A 156 9.87 -15.21 -7.57
C ARG A 156 10.64 -13.93 -7.27
N LEU A 157 11.05 -13.19 -8.31
CA LEU A 157 11.74 -11.91 -8.14
C LEU A 157 10.90 -10.90 -7.34
N MET A 158 9.59 -10.79 -7.62
CA MET A 158 8.70 -9.89 -6.86
C MET A 158 8.65 -10.28 -5.39
N ARG A 159 8.52 -11.59 -5.06
CA ARG A 159 8.53 -12.05 -3.66
C ARG A 159 9.85 -11.80 -2.94
N GLU A 160 10.98 -11.99 -3.64
CA GLU A 160 12.31 -11.66 -3.10
C GLU A 160 12.45 -10.15 -2.76
N LEU A 161 11.66 -9.30 -3.42
CA LEU A 161 11.57 -7.85 -3.17
C LEU A 161 10.41 -7.47 -2.23
N GLY A 162 9.77 -8.43 -1.56
CA GLY A 162 8.68 -8.18 -0.62
C GLY A 162 7.34 -7.83 -1.28
N ILE A 163 7.20 -8.08 -2.59
CA ILE A 163 5.96 -7.83 -3.34
C ILE A 163 5.27 -9.17 -3.60
N GLU A 164 4.03 -9.34 -3.10
CA GLU A 164 3.24 -10.54 -3.40
C GLU A 164 2.46 -10.36 -4.72
N PRO A 165 2.77 -11.14 -5.78
CA PRO A 165 2.07 -11.05 -7.05
C PRO A 165 0.65 -11.61 -6.95
N LEU A 166 -0.33 -10.91 -7.53
CA LEU A 166 -1.65 -11.46 -7.75
C LEU A 166 -1.58 -12.60 -8.77
N THR A 167 -2.29 -13.71 -8.49
CA THR A 167 -2.33 -14.87 -9.39
C THR A 167 -3.77 -15.40 -9.48
N PRO A 168 -4.42 -15.23 -10.62
CA PRO A 168 -4.00 -14.47 -11.79
C PRO A 168 -3.91 -12.97 -11.54
N ALA A 169 -3.07 -12.27 -12.29
CA ALA A 169 -3.02 -10.81 -12.27
C ALA A 169 -4.26 -10.21 -12.96
N LEU A 170 -4.62 -8.97 -12.60
CA LEU A 170 -5.82 -8.32 -13.10
C LEU A 170 -5.49 -7.37 -14.25
N PHE A 171 -6.30 -7.41 -15.31
CA PHE A 171 -6.26 -6.47 -16.41
C PHE A 171 -7.42 -5.47 -16.29
N TYR A 172 -7.10 -4.18 -16.31
CA TYR A 172 -8.07 -3.10 -16.31
C TYR A 172 -8.02 -2.33 -17.63
N GLY A 173 -9.17 -2.06 -18.22
CA GLY A 173 -9.30 -1.25 -19.41
C GLY A 173 -9.84 -2.00 -20.62
N ASN A 174 -9.75 -1.37 -21.79
CA ASN A 174 -10.29 -1.93 -23.03
C ASN A 174 -9.35 -3.00 -23.60
N VAL A 175 -9.78 -4.27 -23.55
CA VAL A 175 -9.01 -5.42 -24.07
C VAL A 175 -8.67 -5.25 -25.56
N SER A 176 -9.57 -4.66 -26.38
CA SER A 176 -9.30 -4.49 -27.82
C SER A 176 -8.20 -3.46 -28.11
N ALA A 177 -7.94 -2.55 -27.16
CA ALA A 177 -6.86 -1.56 -27.24
C ALA A 177 -5.53 -2.06 -26.64
N ALA A 178 -5.55 -3.21 -25.94
CA ALA A 178 -4.34 -3.78 -25.36
C ALA A 178 -3.37 -4.28 -26.45
N PRO A 179 -2.06 -4.29 -26.18
CA PRO A 179 -1.05 -4.91 -27.05
C PRO A 179 -1.40 -6.37 -27.38
N PRO A 180 -1.00 -6.88 -28.55
CA PRO A 180 -1.43 -8.21 -29.02
C PRO A 180 -1.14 -9.35 -28.05
N LEU A 181 0.04 -9.38 -27.44
CA LEU A 181 0.41 -10.44 -26.49
C LEU A 181 -0.39 -10.33 -25.19
N ILE A 182 -0.64 -9.13 -24.68
CA ILE A 182 -1.46 -8.91 -23.49
C ILE A 182 -2.90 -9.38 -23.77
N ARG A 183 -3.47 -9.12 -24.97
CA ARG A 183 -4.79 -9.65 -25.34
C ARG A 183 -4.84 -11.17 -25.31
N ILE A 184 -3.77 -11.84 -25.76
CA ILE A 184 -3.69 -13.30 -25.71
C ILE A 184 -3.75 -13.78 -24.27
N LEU A 185 -3.02 -13.13 -23.35
CA LEU A 185 -3.00 -13.49 -21.94
C LEU A 185 -4.38 -13.32 -21.28
N VAL A 186 -5.10 -12.23 -21.59
CA VAL A 186 -6.48 -12.03 -21.12
C VAL A 186 -7.42 -13.11 -21.69
N ASN A 187 -7.36 -13.38 -23.00
CA ASN A 187 -8.22 -14.36 -23.64
C ASN A 187 -7.96 -15.82 -23.22
N SER A 188 -6.74 -16.11 -22.73
CA SER A 188 -6.36 -17.42 -22.18
C SER A 188 -6.57 -17.55 -20.68
N SER A 189 -7.17 -16.55 -20.04
CA SER A 189 -7.37 -16.48 -18.56
C SER A 189 -6.09 -16.55 -17.73
N LEU A 190 -4.95 -16.21 -18.33
CA LEU A 190 -3.68 -15.98 -17.61
C LEU A 190 -3.66 -14.60 -16.95
N LEU A 191 -4.49 -13.68 -17.47
CA LEU A 191 -4.90 -12.44 -16.83
C LEU A 191 -6.40 -12.44 -16.66
N GLU A 192 -6.92 -12.04 -15.50
CA GLU A 192 -8.35 -11.85 -15.27
C GLU A 192 -8.76 -10.41 -15.59
N TYR A 193 -10.00 -10.25 -16.08
CA TYR A 193 -10.55 -8.91 -16.28
C TYR A 193 -11.03 -8.35 -14.95
N GLY A 194 -10.42 -7.24 -14.51
CA GLY A 194 -10.68 -6.60 -13.21
C GLY A 194 -11.75 -5.50 -13.23
N GLY A 195 -12.29 -5.15 -14.41
CA GLY A 195 -13.32 -4.12 -14.57
C GLY A 195 -12.98 -3.07 -15.61
#